data_4156d2c45758b724991ff2386662825a
#
_entry.id   4156d2c45758b724991ff2386662825a
#
_cell.length_a   1.000
_cell.length_b   1.000
_cell.length_c   1.000
_cell.angle_alpha   90.00
_cell.angle_beta   90.00
_cell.angle_gamma   90.00
#
_symmetry.space_group_name_H-M   'P 1'
#
loop_
_entity.id
_entity.type
_entity.pdbx_description
1 polymer ?
#
loop_
_entity_poly.entity_id
_entity_poly.type
_entity_poly.pdbx_seq_one_letter_code
_entity_poly.pdbx_strand_id
1 'polypeptide(L)'
;WGIDVTVTASQKGLMMPPGLGIVAANAKALSVHQHSTMPKLYWDWNTRLQAEDYRKFCGTAPQLMVFGMREALDMIFEEGLENIYERHRVLAEATHAAVEIWSQAGTLSLNATEPKERSTAVTTILTDEGVDANMIRDVCRDEMMVGLGGGLGNLAGKAFRVGHMGDMNAPMLFAALASIEATFRYLDIKFAPGGVTAAIEHVAQSKKVGTGPFSY
;
A
#
# COMPACT_ATOMS: atom_id res chain seq x y z
N TRP A 1 15.81 -0.88 -16.36
CA TRP A 1 16.28 -2.01 -15.55
C TRP A 1 16.42 -3.31 -16.37
N GLY A 2 15.92 -3.36 -17.60
CA GLY A 2 16.01 -4.56 -18.44
C GLY A 2 15.16 -5.74 -17.94
N ILE A 3 14.06 -5.46 -17.25
CA ILE A 3 13.14 -6.49 -16.72
C ILE A 3 12.36 -7.12 -17.87
N ASP A 4 12.36 -8.46 -17.94
CA ASP A 4 11.68 -9.21 -19.00
C ASP A 4 10.19 -9.44 -18.72
N VAL A 5 9.81 -9.54 -17.44
CA VAL A 5 8.42 -9.74 -16.99
C VAL A 5 8.13 -8.86 -15.77
N THR A 6 7.05 -8.11 -15.84
CA THR A 6 6.54 -7.34 -14.69
C THR A 6 5.15 -7.85 -14.32
N VAL A 7 4.92 -8.06 -13.03
CA VAL A 7 3.63 -8.51 -12.50
C VAL A 7 3.11 -7.47 -11.51
N THR A 8 1.83 -7.15 -11.62
CA THR A 8 1.15 -6.32 -10.63
C THR A 8 -0.27 -6.83 -10.36
N ALA A 9 -0.92 -6.28 -9.34
CA ALA A 9 -2.27 -6.62 -8.95
C ALA A 9 -3.11 -5.36 -8.72
N SER A 10 -4.41 -5.48 -8.90
CA SER A 10 -5.35 -4.36 -8.89
C SER A 10 -5.48 -3.65 -7.53
N GLN A 11 -5.27 -4.35 -6.40
CA GLN A 11 -5.62 -3.87 -5.06
C GLN A 11 -4.50 -3.08 -4.33
N LYS A 12 -3.50 -2.59 -5.03
CA LYS A 12 -2.39 -1.80 -4.48
C LYS A 12 -2.43 -0.38 -5.05
N GLY A 13 -1.34 0.10 -5.59
CA GLY A 13 -1.27 1.44 -6.19
C GLY A 13 -2.28 1.71 -7.31
N LEU A 14 -2.90 0.67 -7.87
CA LEU A 14 -3.99 0.80 -8.85
C LEU A 14 -5.38 1.04 -8.23
N MET A 15 -5.50 1.19 -6.92
CA MET A 15 -6.69 1.68 -6.21
C MET A 15 -7.97 0.85 -6.39
N MET A 16 -7.84 -0.42 -6.75
CA MET A 16 -8.97 -1.32 -7.03
C MET A 16 -9.16 -2.36 -5.92
N PRO A 17 -10.31 -3.02 -5.85
CA PRO A 17 -10.44 -4.28 -5.12
C PRO A 17 -9.52 -5.37 -5.67
N PRO A 18 -9.15 -6.40 -4.88
CA PRO A 18 -8.45 -7.57 -5.39
C PRO A 18 -9.30 -8.31 -6.41
N GLY A 19 -8.68 -8.81 -7.51
CA GLY A 19 -9.39 -9.59 -8.54
C GLY A 19 -8.73 -9.59 -9.91
N LEU A 20 -7.81 -8.66 -10.20
CA LEU A 20 -7.03 -8.66 -11.43
C LEU A 20 -5.55 -8.87 -11.14
N GLY A 21 -4.95 -9.84 -11.84
CA GLY A 21 -3.50 -9.98 -11.98
C GLY A 21 -3.09 -9.48 -13.37
N ILE A 22 -2.12 -8.59 -13.42
CA ILE A 22 -1.64 -7.98 -14.67
C ILE A 22 -0.19 -8.41 -14.88
N VAL A 23 0.09 -8.90 -16.09
CA VAL A 23 1.43 -9.35 -16.50
C VAL A 23 1.82 -8.59 -17.77
N ALA A 24 2.94 -7.93 -17.73
CA ALA A 24 3.59 -7.34 -18.90
C ALA A 24 4.87 -8.15 -19.20
N ALA A 25 4.97 -8.66 -20.42
CA ALA A 25 6.11 -9.47 -20.86
C ALA A 25 6.70 -8.90 -22.15
N ASN A 26 8.03 -8.83 -22.24
CA ASN A 26 8.70 -8.40 -23.46
C ASN A 26 8.86 -9.55 -24.46
N ALA A 27 9.36 -9.25 -25.67
CA ALA A 27 9.53 -10.23 -26.75
C ALA A 27 10.45 -11.40 -26.36
N LYS A 28 11.47 -11.14 -25.54
CA LYS A 28 12.38 -12.18 -25.05
C LYS A 28 11.65 -13.18 -24.15
N ALA A 29 10.86 -12.69 -23.19
CA ALA A 29 10.07 -13.53 -22.31
C ALA A 29 9.03 -14.36 -23.09
N LEU A 30 8.35 -13.75 -24.07
CA LEU A 30 7.42 -14.45 -24.94
C LEU A 30 8.09 -15.54 -25.76
N SER A 31 9.30 -15.33 -26.28
CA SER A 31 10.08 -16.34 -26.99
C SER A 31 10.44 -17.52 -26.07
N VAL A 32 10.89 -17.26 -24.85
CA VAL A 32 11.20 -18.32 -23.87
C VAL A 32 9.94 -19.09 -23.46
N HIS A 33 8.82 -18.41 -23.34
CA HIS A 33 7.54 -19.02 -22.98
C HIS A 33 7.12 -20.13 -23.95
N GLN A 34 7.42 -20.01 -25.24
CA GLN A 34 7.11 -21.02 -26.27
C GLN A 34 7.81 -22.36 -26.04
N HIS A 35 8.97 -22.34 -25.37
CA HIS A 35 9.78 -23.54 -25.09
C HIS A 35 9.53 -24.10 -23.67
N SER A 36 8.66 -23.49 -22.89
CA SER A 36 8.32 -23.96 -21.55
C SER A 36 7.46 -25.22 -21.61
N THR A 37 7.92 -26.27 -20.93
CA THR A 37 7.29 -27.61 -20.92
C THR A 37 6.36 -27.84 -19.73
N MET A 38 6.33 -26.93 -18.74
CA MET A 38 5.44 -27.04 -17.58
C MET A 38 3.98 -26.91 -18.02
N PRO A 39 3.05 -27.78 -17.58
CA PRO A 39 1.63 -27.62 -17.81
C PRO A 39 1.12 -26.29 -17.25
N LYS A 40 0.46 -25.47 -18.08
CA LYS A 40 0.15 -24.10 -17.72
C LYS A 40 -1.10 -23.52 -18.40
N LEU A 41 -2.16 -24.28 -18.59
CA LEU A 41 -3.36 -23.87 -19.34
C LEU A 41 -3.86 -22.46 -18.91
N TYR A 42 -4.02 -22.23 -17.61
CA TYR A 42 -4.51 -20.94 -17.09
C TYR A 42 -3.48 -19.81 -17.27
N TRP A 43 -2.21 -20.10 -17.12
CA TRP A 43 -1.10 -19.14 -17.24
C TRP A 43 -0.41 -19.17 -18.61
N ASP A 44 -0.98 -19.84 -19.61
CA ASP A 44 -0.42 -19.89 -20.95
C ASP A 44 -0.66 -18.57 -21.70
N TRP A 45 0.38 -17.77 -21.86
CA TRP A 45 0.29 -16.50 -22.57
C TRP A 45 -0.08 -16.66 -24.04
N ASN A 46 0.36 -17.73 -24.72
CA ASN A 46 0.00 -17.96 -26.12
C ASN A 46 -1.52 -18.10 -26.28
N THR A 47 -2.15 -18.86 -25.37
CA THR A 47 -3.61 -19.00 -25.37
C THR A 47 -4.31 -17.65 -25.14
N ARG A 48 -3.77 -16.77 -24.28
CA ARG A 48 -4.33 -15.44 -24.02
C ARG A 48 -4.16 -14.48 -25.18
N LEU A 49 -2.96 -14.45 -25.80
CA LEU A 49 -2.66 -13.55 -26.89
C LEU A 49 -3.42 -13.87 -28.18
N GLN A 50 -3.72 -15.15 -28.43
CA GLN A 50 -4.42 -15.62 -29.63
C GLN A 50 -5.94 -15.70 -29.46
N ALA A 51 -6.45 -15.64 -28.23
CA ALA A 51 -7.85 -15.81 -27.97
C ALA A 51 -8.70 -14.61 -28.44
N GLU A 52 -9.94 -14.88 -28.80
CA GLU A 52 -10.97 -13.86 -28.88
C GLU A 52 -11.14 -13.14 -27.56
N ASP A 53 -11.64 -11.92 -27.58
CA ASP A 53 -11.62 -11.00 -26.43
C ASP A 53 -12.12 -11.63 -25.12
N TYR A 54 -13.23 -12.36 -25.13
CA TYR A 54 -13.77 -12.98 -23.93
C TYR A 54 -12.90 -14.13 -23.38
N ARG A 55 -12.06 -14.76 -24.21
CA ARG A 55 -11.19 -15.88 -23.81
C ARG A 55 -9.85 -15.41 -23.20
N LYS A 56 -9.51 -14.14 -23.34
CA LYS A 56 -8.29 -13.59 -22.78
C LYS A 56 -8.21 -13.72 -21.24
N PHE A 57 -9.36 -13.87 -20.59
CA PHE A 57 -9.46 -14.08 -19.15
C PHE A 57 -9.62 -15.57 -18.74
N CYS A 58 -9.45 -16.51 -19.68
CA CYS A 58 -9.71 -17.94 -19.47
C CYS A 58 -11.17 -18.27 -19.10
N GLY A 59 -12.09 -17.50 -19.59
CA GLY A 59 -13.52 -17.58 -19.33
C GLY A 59 -14.17 -16.21 -19.53
N THR A 60 -15.30 -16.00 -18.92
CA THR A 60 -16.00 -14.71 -18.99
C THR A 60 -15.15 -13.61 -18.36
N ALA A 61 -14.96 -12.50 -19.08
CA ALA A 61 -14.24 -11.35 -18.58
C ALA A 61 -14.90 -10.80 -17.31
N PRO A 62 -14.12 -10.42 -16.27
CA PRO A 62 -14.64 -9.81 -15.04
C PRO A 62 -15.01 -8.35 -15.31
N GLN A 63 -16.12 -8.09 -15.97
CA GLN A 63 -16.52 -6.79 -16.52
C GLN A 63 -16.45 -5.65 -15.49
N LEU A 64 -17.01 -5.87 -14.28
CA LEU A 64 -16.98 -4.85 -13.23
C LEU A 64 -15.56 -4.47 -12.84
N MET A 65 -14.65 -5.43 -12.78
CA MET A 65 -13.24 -5.18 -12.49
C MET A 65 -12.55 -4.42 -13.64
N VAL A 66 -12.92 -4.70 -14.88
CA VAL A 66 -12.36 -4.00 -16.05
C VAL A 66 -12.88 -2.55 -16.11
N PHE A 67 -14.16 -2.32 -15.84
CA PHE A 67 -14.71 -0.95 -15.74
C PHE A 67 -14.06 -0.17 -14.61
N GLY A 68 -13.94 -0.76 -13.42
CA GLY A 68 -13.24 -0.11 -12.30
C GLY A 68 -11.77 0.18 -12.61
N MET A 69 -11.07 -0.73 -13.32
CA MET A 69 -9.69 -0.49 -13.76
C MET A 69 -9.59 0.68 -14.73
N ARG A 70 -10.56 0.83 -15.61
CA ARG A 70 -10.62 1.99 -16.53
C ARG A 70 -10.70 3.30 -15.73
N GLU A 71 -11.63 3.37 -14.77
CA GLU A 71 -11.79 4.54 -13.91
C GLU A 71 -10.52 4.83 -13.09
N ALA A 72 -9.94 3.79 -12.47
CA ALA A 72 -8.69 3.94 -11.72
C ALA A 72 -7.53 4.47 -12.57
N LEU A 73 -7.43 4.02 -13.82
CA LEU A 73 -6.42 4.51 -14.75
C LEU A 73 -6.69 5.95 -15.20
N ASP A 74 -7.95 6.31 -15.43
CA ASP A 74 -8.33 7.68 -15.77
C ASP A 74 -7.97 8.64 -14.62
N MET A 75 -8.24 8.28 -13.35
CA MET A 75 -7.80 9.03 -12.16
C MET A 75 -6.26 9.16 -12.08
N ILE A 76 -5.54 8.06 -12.32
CA ILE A 76 -4.07 8.05 -12.30
C ILE A 76 -3.49 8.99 -13.38
N PHE A 77 -4.04 8.97 -14.59
CA PHE A 77 -3.57 9.83 -15.66
C PHE A 77 -3.97 11.30 -15.48
N GLU A 78 -5.11 11.56 -14.86
CA GLU A 78 -5.55 12.91 -14.52
C GLU A 78 -4.63 13.55 -13.47
N GLU A 79 -4.30 12.85 -12.39
CA GLU A 79 -3.34 13.32 -11.39
C GLU A 79 -1.91 13.39 -11.95
N GLY A 80 -1.53 12.42 -12.80
CA GLY A 80 -0.18 12.24 -13.34
C GLY A 80 0.75 11.48 -12.41
N LEU A 81 1.54 10.55 -12.97
CA LEU A 81 2.37 9.61 -12.22
C LEU A 81 3.38 10.31 -11.28
N GLU A 82 4.01 11.39 -11.72
CA GLU A 82 4.99 12.12 -10.90
C GLU A 82 4.33 12.76 -9.66
N ASN A 83 3.10 13.24 -9.79
CA ASN A 83 2.34 13.80 -8.67
C ASN A 83 1.91 12.68 -7.70
N ILE A 84 1.50 11.53 -8.21
CA ILE A 84 1.17 10.35 -7.40
C ILE A 84 2.40 9.87 -6.63
N TYR A 85 3.57 9.78 -7.27
CA TYR A 85 4.81 9.38 -6.60
C TYR A 85 5.17 10.35 -5.48
N GLU A 86 5.06 11.65 -5.74
CA GLU A 86 5.33 12.67 -4.73
C GLU A 86 4.33 12.63 -3.58
N ARG A 87 3.04 12.47 -3.86
CA ARG A 87 2.00 12.30 -2.83
C ARG A 87 2.28 11.09 -1.95
N HIS A 88 2.58 9.94 -2.56
CA HIS A 88 2.93 8.73 -1.79
C HIS A 88 4.20 8.94 -0.95
N ARG A 89 5.23 9.61 -1.49
CA ARG A 89 6.46 9.91 -0.75
C ARG A 89 6.16 10.78 0.48
N VAL A 90 5.41 11.85 0.31
CA VAL A 90 5.07 12.77 1.41
C VAL A 90 4.25 12.07 2.49
N LEU A 91 3.25 11.27 2.13
CA LEU A 91 2.43 10.52 3.10
C LEU A 91 3.24 9.45 3.83
N ALA A 92 4.16 8.80 3.14
CA ALA A 92 5.08 7.83 3.74
C ALA A 92 6.00 8.50 4.76
N GLU A 93 6.66 9.59 4.37
CA GLU A 93 7.59 10.33 5.23
C GLU A 93 6.87 10.94 6.45
N ALA A 94 5.65 11.44 6.28
CA ALA A 94 4.81 11.89 7.40
C ALA A 94 4.49 10.75 8.37
N THR A 95 4.20 9.56 7.85
CA THR A 95 3.99 8.35 8.68
C THR A 95 5.27 7.96 9.41
N HIS A 96 6.42 7.99 8.72
CA HIS A 96 7.71 7.69 9.35
C HIS A 96 8.03 8.68 10.48
N ALA A 97 7.81 9.98 10.25
CA ALA A 97 8.01 11.02 11.28
C ALA A 97 7.14 10.75 12.52
N ALA A 98 5.88 10.37 12.35
CA ALA A 98 5.02 10.01 13.47
C ALA A 98 5.58 8.81 14.25
N VAL A 99 5.99 7.75 13.57
CA VAL A 99 6.51 6.54 14.20
C VAL A 99 7.84 6.79 14.88
N GLU A 100 8.72 7.62 14.33
CA GLU A 100 10.00 8.01 14.95
C GLU A 100 9.79 8.72 16.29
N ILE A 101 8.75 9.56 16.40
CA ILE A 101 8.37 10.15 17.70
C ILE A 101 7.85 9.07 18.64
N TRP A 102 6.85 8.27 18.23
CA TRP A 102 6.28 7.21 19.09
C TRP A 102 7.35 6.25 19.61
N SER A 103 8.36 5.95 18.80
CA SER A 103 9.44 5.00 19.09
C SER A 103 10.38 5.47 20.22
N GLN A 104 10.39 6.77 20.58
CA GLN A 104 11.25 7.30 21.63
C GLN A 104 10.92 6.74 23.03
N ALA A 105 9.76 6.15 23.21
CA ALA A 105 9.39 5.45 24.45
C ALA A 105 9.89 4.00 24.53
N GLY A 106 10.44 3.45 23.44
CA GLY A 106 11.06 2.13 23.38
C GLY A 106 10.14 0.94 23.14
N THR A 107 8.82 1.16 23.04
CA THR A 107 7.82 0.07 22.83
C THR A 107 7.49 -0.19 21.36
N LEU A 108 7.84 0.73 20.49
CA LEU A 108 7.54 0.70 19.05
C LEU A 108 8.82 1.00 18.26
N SER A 109 8.92 0.48 17.05
CA SER A 109 10.01 0.82 16.12
C SER A 109 9.62 0.63 14.67
N LEU A 110 10.31 1.32 13.77
CA LEU A 110 10.20 1.07 12.34
C LEU A 110 10.91 -0.24 11.99
N ASN A 111 10.25 -1.11 11.22
CA ASN A 111 10.88 -2.34 10.74
C ASN A 111 12.03 -2.06 9.77
N ALA A 112 11.89 -1.07 8.87
CA ALA A 112 12.98 -0.59 8.03
C ALA A 112 13.71 0.53 8.74
N THR A 113 14.86 0.23 9.31
CA THR A 113 15.67 1.19 10.09
C THR A 113 16.34 2.22 9.20
N GLU A 114 16.85 1.80 8.04
CA GLU A 114 17.51 2.67 7.07
C GLU A 114 16.48 3.46 6.25
N PRO A 115 16.47 4.81 6.29
CA PRO A 115 15.48 5.63 5.60
C PRO A 115 15.35 5.34 4.09
N LYS A 116 16.47 5.08 3.41
CA LYS A 116 16.49 4.77 1.97
C LYS A 116 15.86 3.42 1.60
N GLU A 117 15.61 2.55 2.57
CA GLU A 117 15.01 1.22 2.39
C GLU A 117 13.52 1.21 2.74
N ARG A 118 12.99 2.33 3.24
CA ARG A 118 11.58 2.46 3.59
C ARG A 118 10.70 2.54 2.35
N SER A 119 9.58 1.83 2.40
CA SER A 119 8.60 1.83 1.32
C SER A 119 7.77 3.12 1.31
N THR A 120 7.48 3.63 0.11
CA THR A 120 6.50 4.72 -0.09
C THR A 120 5.06 4.23 -0.16
N ALA A 121 4.80 2.93 0.01
CA ALA A 121 3.47 2.34 -0.09
C ALA A 121 2.90 1.89 1.27
N VAL A 122 3.78 1.41 2.18
CA VAL A 122 3.37 0.86 3.48
C VAL A 122 4.48 1.03 4.50
N THR A 123 4.12 1.41 5.72
CA THR A 123 5.00 1.46 6.87
C THR A 123 4.69 0.31 7.81
N THR A 124 5.69 -0.52 8.12
CA THR A 124 5.59 -1.62 9.10
C THR A 124 6.19 -1.16 10.43
N ILE A 125 5.40 -1.27 11.48
CA ILE A 125 5.74 -0.85 12.84
C ILE A 125 5.83 -2.10 13.70
N LEU A 126 7.01 -2.34 14.28
CA LEU A 126 7.24 -3.43 15.21
C LEU A 126 6.78 -3.02 16.61
N THR A 127 6.29 -3.98 17.36
CA THR A 127 6.00 -3.85 18.80
C THR A 127 7.02 -4.62 19.61
N ASP A 128 7.38 -4.09 20.78
CA ASP A 128 8.28 -4.75 21.74
C ASP A 128 7.59 -5.93 22.45
N GLU A 129 8.38 -6.78 23.13
CA GLU A 129 7.86 -7.89 23.92
C GLU A 129 6.85 -7.39 24.96
N GLY A 130 5.67 -8.02 24.99
CA GLY A 130 4.58 -7.63 25.89
C GLY A 130 3.52 -6.71 25.26
N VAL A 131 3.73 -6.21 24.02
CA VAL A 131 2.74 -5.44 23.28
C VAL A 131 2.23 -6.27 22.09
N ASP A 132 1.00 -6.75 22.17
CA ASP A 132 0.37 -7.52 21.08
C ASP A 132 -0.12 -6.58 19.97
N ALA A 133 0.54 -6.66 18.80
CA ALA A 133 0.16 -5.91 17.62
C ALA A 133 -1.23 -6.26 17.07
N ASN A 134 -1.75 -7.46 17.35
CA ASN A 134 -3.11 -7.82 16.97
C ASN A 134 -4.13 -7.07 17.83
N MET A 135 -3.87 -6.92 19.13
CA MET A 135 -4.75 -6.15 20.02
C MET A 135 -4.83 -4.68 19.58
N ILE A 136 -3.69 -4.08 19.16
CA ILE A 136 -3.69 -2.72 18.58
C ILE A 136 -4.61 -2.66 17.36
N ARG A 137 -4.51 -3.63 16.46
CA ARG A 137 -5.32 -3.68 15.24
C ARG A 137 -6.80 -3.87 15.52
N ASP A 138 -7.14 -4.75 16.46
CA ASP A 138 -8.51 -5.07 16.81
C ASP A 138 -9.19 -3.85 17.45
N VAL A 139 -8.58 -3.23 18.45
CA VAL A 139 -9.12 -2.01 19.08
C VAL A 139 -9.19 -0.85 18.07
N CYS A 140 -8.17 -0.66 17.23
CA CYS A 140 -8.20 0.39 16.21
C CYS A 140 -9.34 0.17 15.21
N ARG A 141 -9.64 -1.07 14.83
CA ARG A 141 -10.76 -1.42 13.95
C ARG A 141 -12.11 -1.22 14.66
N ASP A 142 -12.26 -1.77 15.86
CA ASP A 142 -13.56 -1.93 16.49
C ASP A 142 -14.01 -0.65 17.24
N GLU A 143 -13.08 0.08 17.84
CA GLU A 143 -13.37 1.30 18.61
C GLU A 143 -13.11 2.60 17.80
N MET A 144 -12.11 2.61 16.90
CA MET A 144 -11.75 3.79 16.14
C MET A 144 -12.20 3.72 14.66
N MET A 145 -12.78 2.61 14.23
CA MET A 145 -13.26 2.37 12.85
C MET A 145 -12.13 2.50 11.79
N VAL A 146 -10.89 2.21 12.18
CA VAL A 146 -9.71 2.29 11.30
C VAL A 146 -9.05 0.93 11.18
N GLY A 147 -9.02 0.38 9.96
CA GLY A 147 -8.39 -0.91 9.67
C GLY A 147 -6.87 -0.78 9.45
N LEU A 148 -6.08 -1.49 10.23
CA LEU A 148 -4.63 -1.60 10.08
C LEU A 148 -4.23 -2.96 9.51
N GLY A 149 -3.17 -2.99 8.71
CA GLY A 149 -2.56 -4.24 8.25
C GLY A 149 -1.87 -5.00 9.39
N GLY A 150 -1.90 -6.34 9.37
CA GLY A 150 -1.13 -7.17 10.31
C GLY A 150 0.28 -7.47 9.82
N GLY A 151 1.17 -7.86 10.72
CA GLY A 151 2.46 -8.46 10.37
C GLY A 151 2.27 -9.76 9.57
N LEU A 152 3.20 -10.07 8.68
CA LEU A 152 3.17 -11.28 7.86
C LEU A 152 4.32 -12.22 8.23
N GLY A 153 4.10 -13.51 8.08
CA GLY A 153 5.11 -14.52 8.37
C GLY A 153 5.63 -14.40 9.80
N ASN A 154 6.93 -14.21 9.96
CA ASN A 154 7.61 -14.11 11.27
C ASN A 154 7.22 -12.84 12.08
N LEU A 155 6.55 -11.87 11.45
CA LEU A 155 6.07 -10.64 12.09
C LEU A 155 4.61 -10.74 12.54
N ALA A 156 3.94 -11.88 12.35
CA ALA A 156 2.57 -12.08 12.81
C ALA A 156 2.50 -11.88 14.34
N GLY A 157 1.57 -11.01 14.80
CA GLY A 157 1.43 -10.65 16.22
C GLY A 157 2.48 -9.69 16.78
N LYS A 158 3.57 -9.42 16.01
CA LYS A 158 4.70 -8.59 16.42
C LYS A 158 4.78 -7.26 15.66
N ALA A 159 3.89 -7.04 14.72
CA ALA A 159 3.85 -5.83 13.92
C ALA A 159 2.45 -5.51 13.44
N PHE A 160 2.21 -4.23 13.24
CA PHE A 160 1.09 -3.74 12.44
C PHE A 160 1.58 -2.83 11.31
N ARG A 161 0.72 -2.57 10.34
CA ARG A 161 1.11 -1.81 9.14
C ARG A 161 0.11 -0.71 8.84
N VAL A 162 0.65 0.44 8.46
CA VAL A 162 -0.11 1.57 7.92
C VAL A 162 0.13 1.63 6.41
N GLY A 163 -0.94 1.46 5.63
CA GLY A 163 -0.90 1.66 4.18
C GLY A 163 -1.13 3.14 3.85
N HIS A 164 -0.30 3.70 2.97
CA HIS A 164 -0.41 5.08 2.52
C HIS A 164 -0.28 5.20 0.99
N MET A 165 -0.68 4.14 0.28
CA MET A 165 -0.73 4.08 -1.18
C MET A 165 -2.17 4.17 -1.69
N GLY A 166 -2.30 4.39 -2.99
CA GLY A 166 -3.59 4.48 -3.67
C GLY A 166 -4.20 5.87 -3.55
N ASP A 167 -5.51 5.96 -3.49
CA ASP A 167 -6.25 7.23 -3.35
C ASP A 167 -6.31 7.67 -1.88
N MET A 168 -5.12 7.90 -1.31
CA MET A 168 -4.93 8.39 0.06
C MET A 168 -4.55 9.86 0.04
N ASN A 169 -5.11 10.63 0.98
CA ASN A 169 -4.77 12.04 1.17
C ASN A 169 -4.33 12.33 2.61
N ALA A 170 -3.83 13.54 2.86
CA ALA A 170 -3.32 13.93 4.18
C ALA A 170 -4.38 13.86 5.30
N PRO A 171 -5.63 14.36 5.12
CA PRO A 171 -6.68 14.19 6.12
C PRO A 171 -6.96 12.73 6.51
N MET A 172 -6.99 11.81 5.54
CA MET A 172 -7.16 10.38 5.80
C MET A 172 -6.00 9.83 6.61
N LEU A 173 -4.77 10.20 6.27
CA LEU A 173 -3.59 9.79 7.03
C LEU A 173 -3.64 10.34 8.46
N PHE A 174 -3.93 11.62 8.65
CA PHE A 174 -4.01 12.22 9.99
C PHE A 174 -5.06 11.54 10.86
N ALA A 175 -6.24 11.23 10.29
CA ALA A 175 -7.28 10.49 10.97
C ALA A 175 -6.78 9.10 11.41
N ALA A 176 -6.09 8.37 10.54
CA ALA A 176 -5.52 7.06 10.86
C ALA A 176 -4.46 7.14 11.97
N LEU A 177 -3.52 8.09 11.88
CA LEU A 177 -2.47 8.26 12.89
C LEU A 177 -3.03 8.70 14.25
N ALA A 178 -4.02 9.59 14.26
CA ALA A 178 -4.70 10.01 15.49
C ALA A 178 -5.47 8.84 16.13
N SER A 179 -6.12 7.99 15.33
CA SER A 179 -6.80 6.78 15.81
C SER A 179 -5.81 5.77 16.40
N ILE A 180 -4.62 5.65 15.82
CA ILE A 180 -3.54 4.81 16.38
C ILE A 180 -3.09 5.36 17.73
N GLU A 181 -2.85 6.66 17.89
CA GLU A 181 -2.50 7.25 19.19
C GLU A 181 -3.62 7.07 20.23
N ALA A 182 -4.89 7.21 19.83
CA ALA A 182 -6.03 6.95 20.70
C ALA A 182 -6.06 5.48 21.14
N THR A 183 -5.76 4.55 20.23
CA THR A 183 -5.66 3.11 20.54
C THR A 183 -4.53 2.83 21.52
N PHE A 184 -3.36 3.47 21.37
CA PHE A 184 -2.26 3.32 22.33
C PHE A 184 -2.68 3.77 23.73
N ARG A 185 -3.40 4.88 23.85
CA ARG A 185 -3.93 5.35 25.14
C ARG A 185 -4.99 4.42 25.73
N TYR A 186 -5.88 3.90 24.89
CA TYR A 186 -6.92 2.95 25.29
C TYR A 186 -6.33 1.66 25.86
N LEU A 187 -5.21 1.20 25.30
CA LEU A 187 -4.51 -0.02 25.71
C LEU A 187 -3.38 0.21 26.74
N ASP A 188 -3.22 1.42 27.25
CA ASP A 188 -2.12 1.80 28.14
C ASP A 188 -0.71 1.48 27.58
N ILE A 189 -0.58 1.51 26.23
CA ILE A 189 0.70 1.31 25.56
C ILE A 189 1.54 2.59 25.72
N LYS A 190 2.76 2.41 26.21
CA LYS A 190 3.72 3.52 26.38
C LYS A 190 4.24 3.99 25.02
N PHE A 191 4.06 5.26 24.69
CA PHE A 191 4.62 5.91 23.48
C PHE A 191 4.96 7.36 23.77
N ALA A 192 5.87 7.96 23.00
CA ALA A 192 6.14 9.39 23.11
C ALA A 192 5.07 10.20 22.36
N PRO A 193 4.45 11.21 22.97
CA PRO A 193 3.41 12.03 22.34
C PRO A 193 3.99 12.94 21.26
N GLY A 194 3.15 13.35 20.29
CA GLY A 194 3.52 14.31 19.26
C GLY A 194 3.73 13.71 17.87
N GLY A 195 3.53 12.41 17.69
CA GLY A 195 3.69 11.78 16.38
C GLY A 195 2.73 12.33 15.34
N VAL A 196 1.44 12.52 15.69
CA VAL A 196 0.48 13.15 14.76
C VAL A 196 0.90 14.58 14.41
N THR A 197 1.41 15.35 15.39
CA THR A 197 1.93 16.70 15.14
C THR A 197 3.10 16.68 14.17
N ALA A 198 4.05 15.77 14.37
CA ALA A 198 5.19 15.61 13.45
C ALA A 198 4.76 15.26 12.01
N ALA A 199 3.74 14.42 11.85
CA ALA A 199 3.17 14.13 10.55
C ALA A 199 2.53 15.36 9.90
N ILE A 200 1.77 16.15 10.66
CA ILE A 200 1.16 17.40 10.19
C ILE A 200 2.24 18.40 9.75
N GLU A 201 3.28 18.58 10.56
CA GLU A 201 4.39 19.48 10.25
C GLU A 201 5.12 19.05 8.97
N HIS A 202 5.38 17.75 8.82
CA HIS A 202 6.00 17.22 7.60
C HIS A 202 5.17 17.53 6.36
N VAL A 203 3.86 17.26 6.41
CA VAL A 203 2.94 17.56 5.29
C VAL A 203 2.88 19.07 5.00
N ALA A 204 2.82 19.90 6.03
CA ALA A 204 2.76 21.37 5.87
C ALA A 204 4.03 21.95 5.22
N GLN A 205 5.17 21.32 5.42
CA GLN A 205 6.44 21.70 4.79
C GLN A 205 6.55 21.23 3.32
N SER A 206 5.77 20.25 2.91
CA SER A 206 5.74 19.72 1.55
C SER A 206 4.91 20.60 0.64
N LYS A 207 5.54 21.34 -0.26
CA LYS A 207 4.89 22.34 -1.16
C LYS A 207 3.89 21.75 -2.17
N LYS A 208 3.73 20.44 -2.25
CA LYS A 208 2.92 19.74 -3.27
C LYS A 208 1.76 18.92 -2.74
N VAL A 209 1.47 18.98 -1.45
CA VAL A 209 0.31 18.28 -0.88
C VAL A 209 -0.92 19.14 -1.05
N GLY A 210 -1.70 18.87 -2.08
CA GLY A 210 -2.94 19.58 -2.40
C GLY A 210 -3.15 19.83 -3.90
N THR A 211 -2.24 19.34 -4.75
CA THR A 211 -2.42 19.33 -6.21
C THR A 211 -3.07 18.03 -6.71
N GLY A 212 -3.83 17.35 -5.86
CA GLY A 212 -4.69 16.27 -6.30
C GLY A 212 -5.88 16.78 -7.11
N PRO A 213 -6.63 15.91 -7.81
CA PRO A 213 -7.75 16.26 -8.67
C PRO A 213 -8.91 16.98 -7.97
N PHE A 214 -8.81 17.23 -6.68
CA PHE A 214 -9.73 18.01 -5.85
C PHE A 214 -9.27 19.44 -5.56
N SER A 215 -8.28 19.97 -6.28
CA SER A 215 -8.05 21.41 -6.31
C SER A 215 -9.18 22.06 -7.14
N TYR A 216 -10.32 22.29 -6.48
CA TYR A 216 -11.39 23.13 -6.98
C TYR A 216 -11.00 24.61 -6.89
#